data_fef34188ce5e00b61b1e78c852908049
#
_entry.id   fef34188ce5e00b61b1e78c852908049
#
_cell.length_a   1.000
_cell.length_b   1.000
_cell.length_c   1.000
_cell.angle_alpha   90.00
_cell.angle_beta   90.00
_cell.angle_gamma   90.00
#
_symmetry.space_group_name_H-M   'P 1'
#
loop_
_entity.id
_entity.type
_entity.pdbx_description
1 polymer ?
#
loop_
_entity_poly.entity_id
_entity_poly.type
_entity_poly.pdbx_seq_one_letter_code
_entity_poly.pdbx_strand_id
1 'polypeptide(L)'
;VRSSAASDVYKRQVKELREMTGAGMMDCKKALTETNGDMDAAVDVLKKSGAAKMEKKQSRIAAEGIARVAVNGNVAVVAEVNSETDFVAKNETFQEFVQTVADTALASDLNGGANGEDIEALLATNGLSDLLVEKTATIGEKLSVRRFAKVTGDAVASYIHGGGRIGVVIAADGASDDAAKEALCL
;
A
#
# COMPACT_ATOMS: atom_id res chain seq x y z
N VAL A 1 11.55 -43.36 7.35
CA VAL A 1 11.02 -43.04 6.01
C VAL A 1 9.93 -42.00 6.19
N ARG A 2 10.24 -40.71 6.00
CA ARG A 2 9.21 -39.68 5.96
C ARG A 2 8.41 -39.90 4.70
N SER A 3 7.13 -40.19 4.84
CA SER A 3 6.20 -40.45 3.76
C SER A 3 6.20 -39.29 2.76
N SER A 4 6.21 -39.58 1.47
CA SER A 4 6.07 -38.58 0.38
C SER A 4 4.82 -37.69 0.57
N ALA A 5 3.74 -38.26 1.09
CA ALA A 5 2.51 -37.54 1.42
C ALA A 5 2.72 -36.41 2.45
N ALA A 6 3.52 -36.60 3.49
CA ALA A 6 3.81 -35.54 4.48
C ALA A 6 4.64 -34.41 3.86
N SER A 7 5.57 -34.74 2.95
CA SER A 7 6.34 -33.75 2.21
C SER A 7 5.45 -32.91 1.27
N ASP A 8 4.47 -33.53 0.63
CA ASP A 8 3.58 -32.85 -0.31
C ASP A 8 2.54 -31.98 0.41
N VAL A 9 2.06 -32.40 1.58
CA VAL A 9 1.22 -31.57 2.47
C VAL A 9 1.98 -30.32 2.90
N TYR A 10 3.24 -30.47 3.35
CA TYR A 10 4.06 -29.35 3.77
C TYR A 10 4.34 -28.35 2.63
N LYS A 11 4.65 -28.84 1.43
CA LYS A 11 4.85 -27.98 0.25
C LYS A 11 3.59 -27.19 -0.10
N ARG A 12 2.41 -27.82 0.01
CA ARG A 12 1.13 -27.16 -0.21
C ARG A 12 0.87 -26.09 0.84
N GLN A 13 1.10 -26.36 2.12
CA GLN A 13 0.98 -25.38 3.19
C GLN A 13 1.89 -24.16 2.97
N VAL A 14 3.15 -24.39 2.55
CA VAL A 14 4.08 -23.29 2.23
C VAL A 14 3.56 -22.42 1.10
N LYS A 15 3.01 -23.05 0.04
CA LYS A 15 2.43 -22.33 -1.10
C LYS A 15 1.21 -21.50 -0.66
N GLU A 16 0.29 -22.11 0.08
CA GLU A 16 -0.93 -21.48 0.58
C GLU A 16 -0.60 -20.29 1.50
N LEU A 17 0.31 -20.50 2.47
CA LEU A 17 0.75 -19.44 3.37
C LEU A 17 1.40 -18.27 2.62
N ARG A 18 2.14 -18.54 1.54
CA ARG A 18 2.72 -17.52 0.69
C ARG A 18 1.64 -16.76 -0.10
N GLU A 19 0.63 -17.45 -0.63
CA GLU A 19 -0.50 -16.83 -1.33
C GLU A 19 -1.32 -15.94 -0.39
N MET A 20 -1.51 -16.37 0.86
CA MET A 20 -2.24 -15.61 1.88
C MET A 20 -1.50 -14.37 2.40
N THR A 21 -0.17 -14.44 2.52
CA THR A 21 0.62 -13.43 3.26
C THR A 21 1.58 -12.64 2.38
N GLY A 22 1.78 -13.02 1.12
CA GLY A 22 2.80 -12.42 0.25
C GLY A 22 4.25 -12.62 0.72
N ALA A 23 4.49 -13.31 1.85
CA ALA A 23 5.80 -13.51 2.45
C ALA A 23 6.72 -14.38 1.58
N GLY A 24 8.04 -14.22 1.76
CA GLY A 24 9.04 -15.03 1.07
C GLY A 24 8.92 -16.51 1.40
N MET A 25 9.23 -17.40 0.44
CA MET A 25 9.14 -18.85 0.62
C MET A 25 9.93 -19.35 1.83
N MET A 26 11.10 -18.79 2.12
CA MET A 26 11.93 -19.19 3.26
C MET A 26 11.33 -18.74 4.59
N ASP A 27 10.71 -17.55 4.62
CA ASP A 27 10.01 -17.05 5.81
C ASP A 27 8.78 -17.93 6.11
N CYS A 28 8.01 -18.30 5.08
CA CYS A 28 6.86 -19.21 5.22
C CYS A 28 7.29 -20.59 5.73
N LYS A 29 8.38 -21.15 5.19
CA LYS A 29 8.93 -22.43 5.68
C LYS A 29 9.36 -22.36 7.15
N LYS A 30 10.04 -21.26 7.52
CA LYS A 30 10.49 -21.05 8.89
C LYS A 30 9.31 -20.93 9.86
N ALA A 31 8.31 -20.11 9.50
CA ALA A 31 7.11 -19.92 10.30
C ALA A 31 6.34 -21.24 10.51
N LEU A 32 6.12 -22.03 9.45
CA LEU A 32 5.46 -23.33 9.54
C LEU A 32 6.26 -24.36 10.36
N THR A 33 7.58 -24.32 10.28
CA THR A 33 8.44 -25.20 11.11
C THR A 33 8.32 -24.82 12.59
N GLU A 34 8.34 -23.53 12.89
CA GLU A 34 8.25 -22.97 14.25
C GLU A 34 6.88 -23.26 14.90
N THR A 35 5.82 -23.29 14.10
CA THR A 35 4.44 -23.54 14.53
C THR A 35 3.98 -24.99 14.32
N ASN A 36 4.89 -25.92 13.98
CA ASN A 36 4.57 -27.31 13.71
C ASN A 36 3.47 -27.53 12.66
N GLY A 37 3.39 -26.66 11.66
CA GLY A 37 2.42 -26.73 10.57
C GLY A 37 1.07 -26.07 10.87
N ASP A 38 0.92 -25.37 11.99
CA ASP A 38 -0.26 -24.55 12.29
C ASP A 38 -0.24 -23.29 11.43
N MET A 39 -1.21 -23.16 10.53
CA MET A 39 -1.31 -22.10 9.53
C MET A 39 -1.61 -20.73 10.19
N ASP A 40 -2.53 -20.69 11.14
CA ASP A 40 -2.93 -19.43 11.80
C ASP A 40 -1.78 -18.87 12.65
N ALA A 41 -1.14 -19.76 13.43
CA ALA A 41 0.04 -19.40 14.20
C ALA A 41 1.20 -18.95 13.28
N ALA A 42 1.37 -19.58 12.11
CA ALA A 42 2.39 -19.19 11.15
C ALA A 42 2.13 -17.78 10.54
N VAL A 43 0.87 -17.42 10.28
CA VAL A 43 0.50 -16.07 9.88
C VAL A 43 0.90 -15.05 10.95
N ASP A 44 0.64 -15.34 12.24
CA ASP A 44 1.00 -14.46 13.34
C ASP A 44 2.53 -14.29 13.48
N VAL A 45 3.28 -15.37 13.31
CA VAL A 45 4.77 -15.34 13.29
C VAL A 45 5.26 -14.45 12.15
N LEU A 46 4.66 -14.58 10.96
CA LEU A 46 5.02 -13.73 9.79
C LEU A 46 4.68 -12.26 10.01
N LYS A 47 3.54 -11.94 10.58
CA LYS A 47 3.15 -10.56 10.94
C LYS A 47 4.15 -9.95 11.92
N LYS A 48 4.50 -10.64 12.99
CA LYS A 48 5.50 -10.18 13.98
C LYS A 48 6.88 -9.99 13.35
N SER A 49 7.30 -10.91 12.49
CA SER A 49 8.56 -10.82 11.75
C SER A 49 8.57 -9.64 10.79
N GLY A 50 7.43 -9.38 10.10
CA GLY A 50 7.25 -8.24 9.22
C GLY A 50 7.36 -6.91 9.97
N ALA A 51 6.69 -6.78 11.11
CA ALA A 51 6.79 -5.61 11.97
C ALA A 51 8.23 -5.33 12.43
N ALA A 52 8.96 -6.37 12.88
CA ALA A 52 10.36 -6.24 13.25
C ALA A 52 11.28 -5.84 12.09
N LYS A 53 10.99 -6.33 10.89
CA LYS A 53 11.71 -5.91 9.66
C LYS A 53 11.42 -4.45 9.32
N MET A 54 10.18 -4.01 9.46
CA MET A 54 9.76 -2.62 9.25
C MET A 54 10.46 -1.69 10.25
N GLU A 55 10.46 -2.04 11.54
CA GLU A 55 11.12 -1.25 12.59
C GLU A 55 12.61 -1.02 12.29
N LYS A 56 13.33 -2.06 11.88
CA LYS A 56 14.75 -1.96 11.48
C LYS A 56 14.99 -1.02 10.29
N LYS A 57 13.97 -0.74 9.49
CA LYS A 57 14.04 0.15 8.32
C LYS A 57 13.62 1.58 8.63
N GLN A 58 13.07 1.85 9.81
CA GLN A 58 12.55 3.18 10.19
C GLN A 58 13.57 4.32 10.01
N SER A 59 14.84 4.06 10.28
CA SER A 59 15.92 5.06 10.15
C SER A 59 16.37 5.32 8.71
N ARG A 60 15.91 4.53 7.74
CA ARG A 60 16.29 4.70 6.32
C ARG A 60 15.53 5.87 5.70
N ILE A 61 16.11 6.48 4.66
CA ILE A 61 15.48 7.56 3.91
C ILE A 61 14.68 6.97 2.76
N ALA A 62 13.39 7.27 2.71
CA ALA A 62 12.49 6.96 1.60
C ALA A 62 12.17 8.28 0.88
N ALA A 63 12.99 8.63 -0.11
CA ALA A 63 12.91 9.90 -0.84
C ALA A 63 12.32 9.76 -2.25
N GLU A 64 12.28 8.54 -2.77
CA GLU A 64 11.62 8.20 -4.03
C GLU A 64 10.17 7.81 -3.76
N GLY A 65 9.43 7.44 -4.78
CA GLY A 65 8.03 7.01 -4.65
C GLY A 65 7.16 7.54 -5.76
N ILE A 66 5.85 7.42 -5.56
CA ILE A 66 4.85 7.90 -6.53
C ILE A 66 3.64 8.49 -5.83
N ALA A 67 2.92 9.31 -6.59
CA ALA A 67 1.55 9.72 -6.29
C ALA A 67 0.54 8.88 -7.10
N ARG A 68 -0.62 8.64 -6.51
CA ARG A 68 -1.80 8.08 -7.17
C ARG A 68 -3.03 8.91 -6.82
N VAL A 69 -4.02 8.84 -7.70
CA VAL A 69 -5.28 9.54 -7.54
C VAL A 69 -6.44 8.54 -7.52
N ALA A 70 -7.50 8.90 -6.82
CA ALA A 70 -8.76 8.20 -6.83
C ALA A 70 -9.91 9.22 -6.91
N VAL A 71 -10.94 8.92 -7.69
CA VAL A 71 -12.07 9.83 -7.92
C VAL A 71 -13.37 9.05 -7.83
N ASN A 72 -14.34 9.60 -7.12
CA ASN A 72 -15.70 9.08 -7.08
C ASN A 72 -16.71 10.25 -7.03
N GLY A 73 -17.47 10.41 -8.13
CA GLY A 73 -18.42 11.51 -8.25
C GLY A 73 -17.73 12.87 -8.13
N ASN A 74 -18.11 13.62 -7.12
CA ASN A 74 -17.63 14.96 -6.84
C ASN A 74 -16.49 15.02 -5.79
N VAL A 75 -15.85 13.89 -5.52
CA VAL A 75 -14.73 13.77 -4.57
C VAL A 75 -13.51 13.23 -5.30
N ALA A 76 -12.36 13.84 -5.07
CA ALA A 76 -11.08 13.35 -5.56
C ALA A 76 -10.03 13.31 -4.43
N VAL A 77 -9.14 12.32 -4.50
CA VAL A 77 -8.01 12.16 -3.58
C VAL A 77 -6.73 12.04 -4.37
N VAL A 78 -5.67 12.64 -3.86
CA VAL A 78 -4.29 12.35 -4.25
C VAL A 78 -3.54 11.81 -3.02
N ALA A 79 -2.80 10.72 -3.19
CA ALA A 79 -1.98 10.13 -2.14
C ALA A 79 -0.53 9.98 -2.61
N GLU A 80 0.43 10.23 -1.72
CA GLU A 80 1.86 10.06 -1.94
C GLU A 80 2.40 8.98 -1.00
N VAL A 81 3.06 7.99 -1.59
CA VAL A 81 3.77 6.94 -0.87
C VAL A 81 5.22 6.91 -1.35
N ASN A 82 6.15 6.94 -0.39
CA ASN A 82 7.57 6.93 -0.68
C ASN A 82 8.19 5.54 -0.52
N SER A 83 9.26 5.30 -1.29
CA SER A 83 10.16 4.16 -1.25
C SER A 83 11.61 4.63 -1.20
N GLU A 84 12.56 3.71 -0.97
CA GLU A 84 13.98 4.07 -0.95
C GLU A 84 14.54 4.33 -2.36
N THR A 85 14.08 3.54 -3.37
CA THR A 85 14.59 3.60 -4.73
C THR A 85 13.50 3.83 -5.78
N ASP A 86 13.92 4.36 -6.93
CA ASP A 86 13.06 4.53 -8.11
C ASP A 86 12.72 3.19 -8.78
N PHE A 87 13.49 2.13 -8.54
CA PHE A 87 13.16 0.77 -8.99
C PHE A 87 11.87 0.27 -8.33
N VAL A 88 11.74 0.48 -7.02
CA VAL A 88 10.51 0.13 -6.30
C VAL A 88 9.34 1.01 -6.73
N ALA A 89 9.57 2.30 -6.98
CA ALA A 89 8.54 3.20 -7.51
C ALA A 89 7.94 2.72 -8.85
N LYS A 90 8.69 1.96 -9.64
CA LYS A 90 8.25 1.35 -10.92
C LYS A 90 7.68 -0.06 -10.75
N ASN A 91 7.77 -0.65 -9.57
CA ASN A 91 7.30 -2.01 -9.30
C ASN A 91 5.76 -2.03 -9.22
N GLU A 92 5.13 -2.98 -9.93
CA GLU A 92 3.68 -3.11 -10.01
C GLU A 92 3.05 -3.33 -8.62
N THR A 93 3.62 -4.22 -7.81
CA THR A 93 3.12 -4.49 -6.44
C THR A 93 3.15 -3.24 -5.54
N PHE A 94 4.16 -2.39 -5.70
CA PHE A 94 4.22 -1.12 -5.01
C PHE A 94 3.16 -0.14 -5.54
N GLN A 95 2.99 -0.06 -6.85
CA GLN A 95 1.98 0.80 -7.47
C GLN A 95 0.55 0.42 -7.08
N GLU A 96 0.25 -0.88 -7.00
CA GLU A 96 -1.03 -1.40 -6.49
C GLU A 96 -1.25 -1.01 -5.02
N PHE A 97 -0.21 -1.10 -4.20
CA PHE A 97 -0.28 -0.64 -2.81
C PHE A 97 -0.60 0.85 -2.72
N VAL A 98 0.07 1.70 -3.51
CA VAL A 98 -0.20 3.14 -3.54
C VAL A 98 -1.62 3.44 -3.99
N GLN A 99 -2.14 2.70 -4.97
CA GLN A 99 -3.54 2.82 -5.39
C GLN A 99 -4.50 2.44 -4.26
N THR A 100 -4.21 1.35 -3.53
CA THR A 100 -5.00 0.94 -2.36
C THR A 100 -5.03 2.02 -1.28
N VAL A 101 -3.91 2.73 -1.07
CA VAL A 101 -3.86 3.89 -0.14
C VAL A 101 -4.80 5.00 -0.61
N ALA A 102 -4.77 5.36 -1.90
CA ALA A 102 -5.63 6.41 -2.46
C ALA A 102 -7.12 6.01 -2.38
N ASP A 103 -7.47 4.77 -2.71
CA ASP A 103 -8.83 4.25 -2.67
C ASP A 103 -9.37 4.19 -1.22
N THR A 104 -8.52 3.78 -0.27
CA THR A 104 -8.87 3.78 1.16
C THR A 104 -9.12 5.20 1.67
N ALA A 105 -8.27 6.15 1.30
CA ALA A 105 -8.47 7.55 1.64
C ALA A 105 -9.76 8.12 1.03
N LEU A 106 -10.05 7.77 -0.23
CA LEU A 106 -11.30 8.18 -0.90
C LEU A 106 -12.55 7.68 -0.17
N ALA A 107 -12.52 6.43 0.30
CA ALA A 107 -13.64 5.78 1.00
C ALA A 107 -13.78 6.21 2.47
N SER A 108 -12.77 6.85 3.05
CA SER A 108 -12.78 7.33 4.45
C SER A 108 -13.43 8.70 4.58
N ASP A 109 -13.74 9.12 5.81
CA ASP A 109 -14.18 10.48 6.13
C ASP A 109 -13.00 11.45 6.40
N LEU A 110 -11.77 10.99 6.20
CA LEU A 110 -10.55 11.74 6.45
C LEU A 110 -10.24 12.67 5.27
N ASN A 111 -9.66 13.83 5.56
CA ASN A 111 -9.33 14.84 4.54
C ASN A 111 -7.84 14.87 4.20
N GLY A 112 -7.00 14.47 5.14
CA GLY A 112 -5.55 14.57 4.98
C GLY A 112 -5.05 16.02 4.92
N GLY A 113 -3.85 16.18 4.40
CA GLY A 113 -3.21 17.49 4.25
C GLY A 113 -1.76 17.39 3.79
N ALA A 114 -1.16 18.55 3.53
CA ALA A 114 0.19 18.66 2.97
C ALA A 114 1.30 18.18 3.91
N ASN A 115 1.06 18.22 5.22
CA ASN A 115 2.06 17.85 6.23
C ASN A 115 1.86 16.43 6.78
N GLY A 116 0.97 15.63 6.17
CA GLY A 116 0.68 14.26 6.59
C GLY A 116 -0.39 14.19 7.68
N GLU A 117 -1.30 15.13 7.68
CA GLU A 117 -2.48 15.09 8.54
C GLU A 117 -3.28 13.81 8.27
N ASP A 118 -3.90 13.25 9.28
CA ASP A 118 -4.76 12.05 9.23
C ASP A 118 -4.07 10.73 8.82
N ILE A 119 -2.75 10.68 8.63
CA ILE A 119 -2.05 9.46 8.18
C ILE A 119 -2.22 8.32 9.19
N GLU A 120 -2.10 8.58 10.49
CA GLU A 120 -2.25 7.54 11.52
C GLU A 120 -3.67 6.97 11.51
N ALA A 121 -4.68 7.83 11.38
CA ALA A 121 -6.08 7.43 11.28
C ALA A 121 -6.34 6.64 9.99
N LEU A 122 -5.76 7.06 8.86
CA LEU A 122 -5.87 6.34 7.59
C LEU A 122 -5.23 4.95 7.69
N LEU A 123 -4.04 4.82 8.28
CA LEU A 123 -3.36 3.54 8.47
C LEU A 123 -4.15 2.59 9.39
N ALA A 124 -4.93 3.11 10.33
CA ALA A 124 -5.81 2.30 11.17
C ALA A 124 -7.07 1.80 10.43
N THR A 125 -7.33 2.29 9.23
CA THR A 125 -8.54 1.96 8.44
C THR A 125 -8.30 0.73 7.56
N ASN A 126 -9.26 -0.20 7.53
CA ASN A 126 -9.31 -1.36 6.62
C ASN A 126 -8.03 -2.22 6.56
N GLY A 127 -7.27 -2.31 7.65
CA GLY A 127 -6.05 -3.12 7.71
C GLY A 127 -4.88 -2.55 6.90
N LEU A 128 -4.91 -1.27 6.54
CA LEU A 128 -3.87 -0.63 5.73
C LEU A 128 -2.50 -0.66 6.43
N SER A 129 -2.47 -0.59 7.77
CA SER A 129 -1.23 -0.74 8.55
C SER A 129 -0.60 -2.11 8.37
N ASP A 130 -1.41 -3.18 8.45
CA ASP A 130 -0.92 -4.55 8.23
C ASP A 130 -0.42 -4.74 6.81
N LEU A 131 -1.11 -4.17 5.82
CA LEU A 131 -0.70 -4.19 4.42
C LEU A 131 0.62 -3.43 4.21
N LEU A 132 0.83 -2.29 4.85
CA LEU A 132 2.10 -1.55 4.80
C LEU A 132 3.25 -2.39 5.36
N VAL A 133 3.03 -3.09 6.48
CA VAL A 133 4.02 -4.00 7.09
C VAL A 133 4.35 -5.15 6.14
N GLU A 134 3.33 -5.78 5.55
CA GLU A 134 3.48 -6.86 4.57
C GLU A 134 4.28 -6.41 3.34
N LYS A 135 3.91 -5.28 2.73
CA LYS A 135 4.59 -4.75 1.54
C LYS A 135 6.03 -4.33 1.85
N THR A 136 6.28 -3.71 3.02
CA THR A 136 7.64 -3.37 3.48
C THR A 136 8.50 -4.64 3.65
N ALA A 137 7.92 -5.71 4.18
CA ALA A 137 8.63 -6.98 4.35
C ALA A 137 8.91 -7.69 3.02
N THR A 138 7.93 -7.68 2.10
CA THR A 138 8.00 -8.37 0.80
C THR A 138 8.90 -7.65 -0.20
N ILE A 139 8.74 -6.34 -0.32
CA ILE A 139 9.54 -5.49 -1.22
C ILE A 139 10.97 -5.33 -0.69
N GLY A 140 11.13 -5.30 0.63
CA GLY A 140 12.44 -5.24 1.27
C GLY A 140 13.00 -3.83 1.44
N GLU A 141 12.28 -2.78 1.07
CA GLU A 141 12.60 -1.38 1.29
C GLU A 141 11.72 -0.74 2.36
N LYS A 142 12.15 0.40 2.92
CA LYS A 142 11.27 1.26 3.70
C LYS A 142 10.20 1.84 2.79
N LEU A 143 8.94 1.60 3.15
CA LEU A 143 7.79 2.27 2.55
C LEU A 143 7.20 3.25 3.56
N SER A 144 6.73 4.39 3.09
CA SER A 144 6.11 5.42 3.93
C SER A 144 4.91 6.03 3.24
N VAL A 145 3.73 5.87 3.79
CA VAL A 145 2.57 6.66 3.41
C VAL A 145 2.81 8.08 3.93
N ARG A 146 3.18 8.99 3.03
CA ARG A 146 3.68 10.31 3.41
C ARG A 146 2.55 11.29 3.67
N ARG A 147 1.62 11.37 2.75
CA ARG A 147 0.47 12.29 2.81
C ARG A 147 -0.60 11.92 1.81
N PHE A 148 -1.78 12.40 2.04
CA PHE A 148 -2.87 12.43 1.07
C PHE A 148 -3.65 13.73 1.26
N ALA A 149 -4.43 14.09 0.25
CA ALA A 149 -5.37 15.21 0.35
C ALA A 149 -6.63 14.87 -0.41
N LYS A 150 -7.78 15.19 0.16
CA LYS A 150 -9.10 15.03 -0.41
C LYS A 150 -9.68 16.39 -0.76
N VAL A 151 -10.29 16.48 -1.94
CA VAL A 151 -11.02 17.65 -2.39
C VAL A 151 -12.43 17.26 -2.82
N THR A 152 -13.38 18.17 -2.62
CA THR A 152 -14.79 18.00 -2.99
C THR A 152 -15.28 19.29 -3.64
N GLY A 153 -16.06 19.21 -4.69
CA GLY A 153 -16.65 20.37 -5.37
C GLY A 153 -17.78 19.94 -6.30
N ASP A 154 -18.44 20.87 -6.97
CA ASP A 154 -19.46 20.56 -7.99
C ASP A 154 -18.87 19.76 -9.15
N ALA A 155 -17.60 20.01 -9.46
CA ALA A 155 -16.80 19.27 -10.42
C ALA A 155 -15.42 18.96 -9.86
N VAL A 156 -14.90 17.76 -10.14
CA VAL A 156 -13.52 17.36 -9.78
C VAL A 156 -12.80 16.76 -10.99
N ALA A 157 -11.50 16.98 -11.05
CA ALA A 157 -10.64 16.32 -12.02
C ALA A 157 -9.31 15.93 -11.39
N SER A 158 -8.63 14.95 -12.02
CA SER A 158 -7.35 14.45 -11.56
C SER A 158 -6.39 14.21 -12.72
N TYR A 159 -5.11 14.38 -12.46
CA TYR A 159 -4.06 14.15 -13.45
C TYR A 159 -2.82 13.54 -12.80
N ILE A 160 -2.24 12.56 -13.48
CA ILE A 160 -0.96 11.94 -13.08
C ILE A 160 0.09 12.23 -14.17
N HIS A 161 1.19 12.85 -13.78
CA HIS A 161 2.30 13.15 -14.67
C HIS A 161 3.55 12.34 -14.35
N GLY A 162 4.33 12.03 -15.41
CA GLY A 162 5.64 11.40 -15.27
C GLY A 162 5.62 10.03 -14.57
N GLY A 163 4.58 9.21 -14.81
CA GLY A 163 4.46 7.87 -14.22
C GLY A 163 4.17 7.88 -12.72
N GLY A 164 3.61 8.96 -12.19
CA GLY A 164 3.31 9.12 -10.77
C GLY A 164 4.26 10.06 -10.02
N ARG A 165 5.16 10.74 -10.72
CA ARG A 165 6.03 11.76 -10.08
C ARG A 165 5.26 12.97 -9.58
N ILE A 166 4.17 13.32 -10.27
CA ILE A 166 3.28 14.40 -9.90
C ILE A 166 1.85 13.89 -9.97
N GLY A 167 1.10 14.06 -8.90
CA GLY A 167 -0.34 13.84 -8.85
C GLY A 167 -1.05 15.17 -8.57
N VAL A 168 -2.08 15.45 -9.34
CA VAL A 168 -2.88 16.68 -9.19
C VAL A 168 -4.34 16.29 -9.06
N VAL A 169 -5.04 16.91 -8.12
CA VAL A 169 -6.49 16.89 -8.02
C VAL A 169 -6.99 18.34 -7.91
N ILE A 170 -8.06 18.65 -8.60
CA ILE A 170 -8.75 19.94 -8.47
C ILE A 170 -10.23 19.70 -8.17
N ALA A 171 -10.81 20.64 -7.46
CA ALA A 171 -12.24 20.78 -7.28
C ALA A 171 -12.64 22.21 -7.67
N ALA A 172 -13.79 22.35 -8.29
CA ALA A 172 -14.35 23.63 -8.69
C ALA A 172 -15.83 23.67 -8.33
N ASP A 173 -16.27 24.80 -7.77
CA ASP A 173 -17.67 25.07 -7.49
C ASP A 173 -18.28 25.90 -8.61
N GLY A 174 -19.54 25.62 -8.97
CA GLY A 174 -20.24 26.29 -10.06
C GLY A 174 -19.71 25.95 -11.47
N ALA A 175 -18.89 24.91 -11.60
CA ALA A 175 -18.32 24.44 -12.88
C ALA A 175 -18.89 23.06 -13.27
N SER A 176 -18.80 22.74 -14.56
CA SER A 176 -19.05 21.39 -15.05
C SER A 176 -17.79 20.52 -14.95
N ASP A 177 -17.97 19.20 -14.91
CA ASP A 177 -16.84 18.24 -14.98
C ASP A 177 -15.94 18.46 -16.19
N ASP A 178 -16.52 18.85 -17.32
CA ASP A 178 -15.76 19.13 -18.56
C ASP A 178 -14.85 20.35 -18.40
N ALA A 179 -15.34 21.45 -17.79
CA ALA A 179 -14.53 22.62 -17.49
C ALA A 179 -13.40 22.34 -16.50
N ALA A 180 -13.66 21.50 -15.47
CA ALA A 180 -12.64 21.09 -14.52
C ALA A 180 -11.55 20.20 -15.17
N LYS A 181 -11.94 19.30 -16.07
CA LYS A 181 -11.00 18.48 -16.85
C LYS A 181 -10.17 19.32 -17.81
N GLU A 182 -10.78 20.27 -18.50
CA GLU A 182 -10.10 21.19 -19.41
C GLU A 182 -9.04 22.01 -18.67
N ALA A 183 -9.34 22.49 -17.46
CA ALA A 183 -8.38 23.22 -16.63
C ALA A 183 -7.15 22.41 -16.23
N LEU A 184 -7.24 21.07 -16.17
CA LEU A 184 -6.11 20.19 -15.89
C LEU A 184 -5.30 19.77 -17.12
N CYS A 185 -5.88 19.86 -18.30
CA CYS A 185 -5.24 19.47 -19.56
C CYS A 185 -4.34 20.57 -20.15
N LEU A 186 -4.23 21.70 -19.49
CA LEU A 186 -3.31 22.79 -19.84
C LEU A 186 -1.96 22.57 -19.17
#